data_f0ba5c375b0b61210ab566bdc93506b5
#
_entry.id   f0ba5c375b0b61210ab566bdc93506b5
#
_cell.length_a   1.000
_cell.length_b   1.000
_cell.length_c   1.000
_cell.angle_alpha   90.00
_cell.angle_beta   90.00
_cell.angle_gamma   90.00
#
_symmetry.space_group_name_H-M   'P 1'
#
loop_
_entity.id
_entity.type
_entity.pdbx_description
1 polymer ?
#
loop_
_entity_poly.entity_id
_entity_poly.type
_entity_poly.pdbx_seq_one_letter_code
_entity_poly.pdbx_strand_id
1 'polypeptide(L)'
;MDKIYDFVIIGAGSAGCVLANRLSADPNTRVCIMEAGIKDKDPRIHIPIGFAFFGPNNPVSWNYETVPQKEFEEVTVAEPAAEVVDTAGGVHSFKQEIKEHRRGAQPRGKTLGGSSSINAMLYVRGHRWDYDHWASLGNEGWSYDEILKYFKKSEHNEMFDDEFHGQGGPLNVSKIRHENDPTKDFVEAGSKLYKHNEDFNGGEQEGIGFYQTTQKDGKRCSTAKAYLVPALDRPNLTVITEANVNKILIDDQKATGVEYIDAEGESHNISAVSYTHLRAHETL
;
A
#
# COMPACT_ATOMS: atom_id res chain seq x y z
N MET A 1 10.81 -10.56 30.56
CA MET A 1 11.91 -10.65 29.58
C MET A 1 11.37 -10.06 28.28
N ASP A 2 12.01 -9.01 27.81
CA ASP A 2 11.63 -8.40 26.55
C ASP A 2 11.85 -9.41 25.42
N LYS A 3 10.84 -9.54 24.56
CA LYS A 3 10.93 -10.44 23.42
C LYS A 3 11.97 -9.89 22.45
N ILE A 4 12.98 -10.68 22.13
CA ILE A 4 13.97 -10.36 21.11
C ILE A 4 13.55 -11.06 19.82
N TYR A 5 13.45 -10.32 18.72
CA TYR A 5 13.07 -10.83 17.41
C TYR A 5 14.28 -10.98 16.51
N ASP A 6 14.24 -11.95 15.61
CA ASP A 6 15.25 -12.10 14.57
C ASP A 6 15.04 -11.06 13.46
N PHE A 7 13.78 -10.73 13.17
CA PHE A 7 13.41 -9.66 12.24
C PHE A 7 12.30 -8.76 12.82
N VAL A 8 12.49 -7.44 12.68
CA VAL A 8 11.47 -6.43 12.90
C VAL A 8 11.17 -5.77 11.57
N ILE A 9 9.92 -5.87 11.12
CA ILE A 9 9.42 -5.31 9.86
C ILE A 9 8.61 -4.07 10.17
N ILE A 10 9.01 -2.93 9.62
CA ILE A 10 8.33 -1.65 9.81
C ILE A 10 7.36 -1.43 8.65
N GLY A 11 6.07 -1.28 8.97
CA GLY A 11 4.98 -1.13 8.03
C GLY A 11 4.42 -2.46 7.51
N ALA A 12 3.12 -2.72 7.79
CA ALA A 12 2.39 -3.87 7.27
C ALA A 12 1.71 -3.57 5.92
N GLY A 13 2.37 -2.80 5.06
CA GLY A 13 1.98 -2.58 3.69
C GLY A 13 2.26 -3.79 2.79
N SER A 14 2.24 -3.60 1.47
CA SER A 14 2.37 -4.70 0.50
C SER A 14 3.65 -5.50 0.69
N ALA A 15 4.80 -4.84 0.80
CA ALA A 15 6.09 -5.50 0.99
C ALA A 15 6.20 -6.15 2.37
N GLY A 16 5.78 -5.43 3.44
CA GLY A 16 5.86 -5.94 4.81
C GLY A 16 5.02 -7.21 5.01
N CYS A 17 3.81 -7.29 4.45
CA CYS A 17 2.99 -8.50 4.51
C CYS A 17 3.68 -9.70 3.84
N VAL A 18 4.35 -9.49 2.71
CA VAL A 18 5.13 -10.54 2.02
C VAL A 18 6.29 -10.99 2.88
N LEU A 19 7.09 -10.05 3.41
CA LEU A 19 8.22 -10.35 4.28
C LEU A 19 7.79 -11.11 5.53
N ALA A 20 6.73 -10.64 6.21
CA ALA A 20 6.20 -11.31 7.41
C ALA A 20 5.82 -12.76 7.13
N ASN A 21 5.12 -13.00 6.00
CA ASN A 21 4.75 -14.35 5.60
C ASN A 21 5.96 -15.24 5.31
N ARG A 22 6.91 -14.72 4.53
CA ARG A 22 8.04 -15.53 4.05
C ARG A 22 9.06 -15.81 5.15
N LEU A 23 9.40 -14.81 5.95
CA LEU A 23 10.38 -14.96 7.04
C LEU A 23 9.84 -15.83 8.17
N SER A 24 8.56 -15.72 8.53
CA SER A 24 7.95 -16.55 9.57
C SER A 24 7.61 -17.98 9.11
N ALA A 25 7.88 -18.34 7.85
CA ALA A 25 7.68 -19.71 7.39
C ALA A 25 8.64 -20.71 8.06
N ASP A 26 9.83 -20.26 8.43
CA ASP A 26 10.72 -21.01 9.33
C ASP A 26 10.27 -20.80 10.79
N PRO A 27 9.81 -21.85 11.50
CA PRO A 27 9.32 -21.73 12.87
C PRO A 27 10.40 -21.30 13.88
N ASN A 28 11.68 -21.39 13.52
CA ASN A 28 12.79 -20.98 14.37
C ASN A 28 13.08 -19.46 14.24
N THR A 29 12.53 -18.79 13.21
CA THR A 29 12.72 -17.36 12.97
C THR A 29 11.60 -16.56 13.62
N ARG A 30 11.93 -15.77 14.64
CA ARG A 30 10.97 -14.88 15.33
C ARG A 30 10.82 -13.58 14.57
N VAL A 31 9.62 -13.29 14.11
CA VAL A 31 9.31 -12.12 13.27
C VAL A 31 8.31 -11.22 14.00
N CYS A 32 8.60 -9.92 14.04
CA CYS A 32 7.66 -8.88 14.44
C CYS A 32 7.37 -7.99 13.24
N ILE A 33 6.09 -7.78 12.93
CA ILE A 33 5.66 -6.78 11.97
C ILE A 33 4.85 -5.70 12.69
N MET A 34 5.18 -4.44 12.41
CA MET A 34 4.60 -3.27 13.06
C MET A 34 3.90 -2.39 12.03
N GLU A 35 2.70 -1.93 12.35
CA GLU A 35 1.88 -1.08 11.50
C GLU A 35 1.43 0.15 12.29
N ALA A 36 1.64 1.34 11.73
CA ALA A 36 1.21 2.59 12.35
C ALA A 36 -0.31 2.74 12.40
N GLY A 37 -1.01 2.10 11.47
CA GLY A 37 -2.46 2.15 11.38
C GLY A 37 -3.17 1.02 12.12
N ILE A 38 -4.48 1.06 12.02
CA ILE A 38 -5.40 0.07 12.61
C ILE A 38 -5.46 -1.22 11.80
N LYS A 39 -6.09 -2.26 12.39
CA LYS A 39 -6.43 -3.50 11.67
C LYS A 39 -7.41 -3.21 10.52
N ASP A 40 -7.33 -3.99 9.45
CA ASP A 40 -8.16 -3.90 8.23
C ASP A 40 -9.61 -4.40 8.45
N LYS A 41 -10.27 -3.91 9.51
CA LYS A 41 -11.64 -4.34 9.87
C LYS A 41 -12.75 -3.54 9.19
N ASP A 42 -12.44 -2.38 8.60
CA ASP A 42 -13.42 -1.54 7.92
C ASP A 42 -14.04 -2.30 6.73
N PRO A 43 -15.36 -2.51 6.67
CA PRO A 43 -16.02 -3.22 5.58
C PRO A 43 -15.72 -2.63 4.19
N ARG A 44 -15.49 -1.31 4.09
CA ARG A 44 -15.15 -0.62 2.84
C ARG A 44 -13.84 -1.12 2.23
N ILE A 45 -12.92 -1.63 3.05
CA ILE A 45 -11.68 -2.25 2.58
C ILE A 45 -11.99 -3.52 1.76
N HIS A 46 -12.94 -4.33 2.21
CA HIS A 46 -13.18 -5.67 1.66
C HIS A 46 -14.14 -5.67 0.47
N ILE A 47 -15.01 -4.66 0.39
CA ILE A 47 -15.99 -4.52 -0.69
C ILE A 47 -15.34 -3.76 -1.86
N PRO A 48 -15.31 -4.29 -3.10
CA PRO A 48 -14.61 -3.65 -4.20
C PRO A 48 -14.96 -2.18 -4.43
N ILE A 49 -16.26 -1.83 -4.47
CA ILE A 49 -16.70 -0.43 -4.62
C ILE A 49 -16.30 0.46 -3.43
N GLY A 50 -15.92 -0.12 -2.31
CA GLY A 50 -15.61 0.59 -1.07
C GLY A 50 -14.49 1.61 -1.21
N PHE A 51 -13.55 1.41 -2.16
CA PHE A 51 -12.45 2.36 -2.40
C PHE A 51 -12.97 3.77 -2.77
N ALA A 52 -14.11 3.87 -3.45
CA ALA A 52 -14.72 5.14 -3.84
C ALA A 52 -15.29 5.94 -2.65
N PHE A 53 -15.42 5.31 -1.49
CA PHE A 53 -15.93 5.93 -0.25
C PHE A 53 -14.81 6.29 0.74
N PHE A 54 -13.56 6.18 0.33
CA PHE A 54 -12.43 6.66 1.12
C PHE A 54 -12.18 8.15 0.83
N GLY A 55 -12.98 9.00 1.45
CA GLY A 55 -12.85 10.46 1.36
C GLY A 55 -11.70 11.03 2.21
N PRO A 56 -11.58 12.37 2.27
CA PRO A 56 -10.64 13.06 3.16
C PRO A 56 -10.85 12.65 4.63
N ASN A 57 -9.79 12.74 5.45
CA ASN A 57 -9.77 12.36 6.87
C ASN A 57 -10.16 10.90 7.14
N ASN A 58 -9.81 10.01 6.21
CA ASN A 58 -10.04 8.60 6.35
C ASN A 58 -9.07 7.98 7.38
N PRO A 59 -9.55 7.28 8.43
CA PRO A 59 -8.69 6.70 9.48
C PRO A 59 -7.75 5.61 8.97
N VAL A 60 -8.03 5.01 7.81
CA VAL A 60 -7.17 3.99 7.18
C VAL A 60 -6.23 4.57 6.10
N SER A 61 -6.07 5.90 6.08
CA SER A 61 -5.14 6.62 5.20
C SER A 61 -4.29 7.61 6.00
N TRP A 62 -3.06 7.84 5.55
CA TRP A 62 -2.21 8.91 6.08
C TRP A 62 -2.71 10.31 5.73
N ASN A 63 -3.62 10.40 4.76
CA ASN A 63 -4.21 11.67 4.28
C ASN A 63 -3.16 12.70 3.86
N TYR A 64 -2.07 12.26 3.21
CA TYR A 64 -1.05 13.18 2.72
C TYR A 64 -1.60 14.08 1.61
N GLU A 65 -1.08 15.28 1.57
CA GLU A 65 -1.30 16.26 0.51
C GLU A 65 0.02 16.78 -0.02
N THR A 66 0.04 17.20 -1.27
CA THR A 66 1.19 17.92 -1.82
C THR A 66 1.30 19.30 -1.18
N VAL A 67 2.48 19.90 -1.27
CA VAL A 67 2.59 21.36 -1.09
C VAL A 67 1.74 22.08 -2.13
N PRO A 68 1.34 23.36 -1.91
CA PRO A 68 0.63 24.14 -2.91
C PRO A 68 1.41 24.17 -4.25
N GLN A 69 0.73 23.86 -5.35
CA GLN A 69 1.36 23.73 -6.68
C GLN A 69 0.98 24.94 -7.54
N LYS A 70 1.97 25.72 -7.95
CA LYS A 70 1.79 27.01 -8.66
C LYS A 70 1.09 26.88 -10.02
N GLU A 71 1.13 25.70 -10.63
CA GLU A 71 0.49 25.41 -11.92
C GLU A 71 -1.01 25.15 -11.82
N PHE A 72 -1.52 25.00 -10.60
CA PHE A 72 -2.96 24.87 -10.36
C PHE A 72 -3.60 26.20 -9.98
N GLU A 73 -4.90 26.33 -10.26
CA GLU A 73 -5.69 27.50 -9.87
C GLU A 73 -5.60 27.75 -8.36
N GLU A 74 -5.65 29.02 -7.98
CA GLU A 74 -5.81 29.44 -6.60
C GLU A 74 -7.21 29.04 -6.09
N VAL A 75 -7.25 28.48 -4.90
CA VAL A 75 -8.48 28.15 -4.19
C VAL A 75 -8.55 28.92 -2.88
N THR A 76 -9.76 29.28 -2.47
CA THR A 76 -9.98 29.89 -1.16
C THR A 76 -10.07 28.77 -0.13
N VAL A 77 -9.16 28.77 0.85
CA VAL A 77 -9.16 27.83 1.97
C VAL A 77 -9.42 28.59 3.27
N ALA A 78 -10.19 27.99 4.16
CA ALA A 78 -10.41 28.53 5.49
C ALA A 78 -9.25 28.08 6.40
N GLU A 79 -8.52 29.02 6.97
CA GLU A 79 -7.61 28.71 8.07
C GLU A 79 -8.37 28.24 9.31
N PRO A 80 -7.76 27.39 10.15
CA PRO A 80 -8.30 27.09 11.47
C PRO A 80 -8.57 28.39 12.21
N ALA A 81 -9.78 28.51 12.79
CA ALA A 81 -10.17 29.73 13.51
C ALA A 81 -9.13 30.07 14.57
N ALA A 82 -8.50 31.23 14.47
CA ALA A 82 -7.72 31.77 15.56
C ALA A 82 -8.68 32.25 16.65
N GLU A 83 -8.58 31.71 17.85
CA GLU A 83 -9.31 32.19 19.02
C GLU A 83 -8.55 33.36 19.61
N VAL A 84 -9.17 34.51 19.61
CA VAL A 84 -8.67 35.70 20.31
C VAL A 84 -9.56 35.95 21.53
N VAL A 85 -8.94 35.94 22.69
CA VAL A 85 -9.62 36.30 23.94
C VAL A 85 -9.51 37.83 24.11
N ASP A 86 -10.64 38.51 24.18
CA ASP A 86 -10.65 39.96 24.48
C ASP A 86 -10.34 40.27 25.93
N THR A 87 -10.14 41.54 26.25
CA THR A 87 -9.81 42.01 27.61
C THR A 87 -10.93 41.81 28.63
N ALA A 88 -12.13 41.43 28.19
CA ALA A 88 -13.29 41.11 29.04
C ALA A 88 -13.50 39.59 29.16
N GLY A 89 -12.61 38.76 28.61
CA GLY A 89 -12.68 37.28 28.63
C GLY A 89 -13.62 36.67 27.59
N GLY A 90 -14.09 37.47 26.62
CA GLY A 90 -14.85 36.98 25.48
C GLY A 90 -13.96 36.27 24.45
N VAL A 91 -14.36 35.06 24.03
CA VAL A 91 -13.65 34.29 22.99
C VAL A 91 -14.24 34.63 21.62
N HIS A 92 -13.44 35.21 20.76
CA HIS A 92 -13.81 35.51 19.37
C HIS A 92 -13.03 34.62 18.43
N SER A 93 -13.73 33.81 17.60
CA SER A 93 -13.12 33.03 16.56
C SER A 93 -13.21 33.76 15.22
N PHE A 94 -12.07 34.04 14.62
CA PHE A 94 -11.99 34.62 13.29
C PHE A 94 -11.60 33.54 12.29
N LYS A 95 -12.48 33.28 11.31
CA LYS A 95 -12.11 32.51 10.13
C LYS A 95 -11.43 33.45 9.15
N GLN A 96 -10.16 33.25 8.91
CA GLN A 96 -9.46 33.94 7.84
C GLN A 96 -9.52 33.09 6.58
N GLU A 97 -10.04 33.66 5.50
CA GLU A 97 -9.96 33.05 4.19
C GLU A 97 -8.65 33.50 3.54
N ILE A 98 -7.81 32.53 3.21
CA ILE A 98 -6.58 32.77 2.43
C ILE A 98 -6.71 32.17 1.06
N LYS A 99 -6.06 32.78 0.08
CA LYS A 99 -5.90 32.19 -1.25
C LYS A 99 -4.59 31.46 -1.31
N GLU A 100 -4.64 30.18 -1.64
CA GLU A 100 -3.45 29.39 -1.92
C GLU A 100 -3.62 28.54 -3.18
N HIS A 101 -2.50 28.14 -3.78
CA HIS A 101 -2.54 27.21 -4.89
C HIS A 101 -3.05 25.84 -4.42
N ARG A 102 -3.78 25.16 -5.31
CA ARG A 102 -4.41 23.87 -5.03
C ARG A 102 -3.38 22.83 -4.59
N ARG A 103 -3.76 22.06 -3.58
CA ARG A 103 -3.02 20.86 -3.13
C ARG A 103 -3.62 19.62 -3.75
N GLY A 104 -2.79 18.64 -4.09
CA GLY A 104 -3.21 17.33 -4.56
C GLY A 104 -3.24 16.32 -3.43
N ALA A 105 -4.35 15.63 -3.25
CA ALA A 105 -4.43 14.52 -2.30
C ALA A 105 -3.51 13.37 -2.73
N GLN A 106 -2.76 12.81 -1.77
CA GLN A 106 -1.84 11.68 -1.95
C GLN A 106 -2.23 10.53 -1.01
N PRO A 107 -3.27 9.74 -1.34
CA PRO A 107 -3.74 8.68 -0.48
C PRO A 107 -2.67 7.59 -0.30
N ARG A 108 -2.39 7.25 0.95
CA ARG A 108 -1.52 6.13 1.35
C ARG A 108 -2.20 5.38 2.47
N GLY A 109 -2.27 4.06 2.35
CA GLY A 109 -2.92 3.22 3.35
C GLY A 109 -2.18 3.25 4.69
N LYS A 110 -2.94 3.47 5.77
CA LYS A 110 -2.51 3.40 7.17
C LYS A 110 -3.33 2.31 7.87
N THR A 111 -3.07 1.08 7.50
CA THR A 111 -3.77 -0.12 7.99
C THR A 111 -3.03 -1.37 7.52
N LEU A 112 -3.37 -2.55 8.06
CA LEU A 112 -2.84 -3.82 7.55
C LEU A 112 -3.12 -3.96 6.04
N GLY A 113 -2.09 -4.31 5.27
CA GLY A 113 -2.08 -4.34 3.81
C GLY A 113 -1.70 -3.00 3.16
N GLY A 114 -1.63 -1.91 3.95
CA GLY A 114 -1.24 -0.58 3.45
C GLY A 114 -2.10 -0.13 2.28
N SER A 115 -1.48 0.45 1.25
CA SER A 115 -2.21 0.94 0.07
C SER A 115 -2.92 -0.15 -0.73
N SER A 116 -2.55 -1.43 -0.61
CA SER A 116 -3.31 -2.53 -1.22
C SER A 116 -4.70 -2.70 -0.62
N SER A 117 -4.92 -2.17 0.59
CA SER A 117 -6.22 -2.19 1.28
C SER A 117 -7.15 -1.04 0.87
N ILE A 118 -6.64 0.00 0.21
CA ILE A 118 -7.43 1.18 -0.17
C ILE A 118 -7.39 1.53 -1.66
N ASN A 119 -6.55 0.88 -2.48
CA ASN A 119 -6.43 1.12 -3.92
C ASN A 119 -7.68 0.66 -4.71
N ALA A 120 -7.72 0.98 -6.00
CA ALA A 120 -8.78 0.55 -6.92
C ALA A 120 -8.63 -0.90 -7.42
N MET A 121 -7.68 -1.66 -6.90
CA MET A 121 -7.43 -3.09 -7.20
C MET A 121 -7.01 -3.38 -8.64
N LEU A 122 -6.76 -2.42 -9.49
CA LEU A 122 -6.30 -2.67 -10.85
C LEU A 122 -4.94 -3.39 -10.81
N TYR A 123 -4.84 -4.50 -11.54
CA TYR A 123 -3.64 -5.31 -11.61
C TYR A 123 -2.94 -5.10 -12.95
N VAL A 124 -1.95 -4.23 -12.94
CA VAL A 124 -1.11 -3.92 -14.10
C VAL A 124 0.34 -3.85 -13.65
N ARG A 125 1.21 -4.58 -14.34
CA ARG A 125 2.66 -4.51 -14.13
C ARG A 125 3.23 -3.29 -14.87
N GLY A 126 4.41 -2.84 -14.48
CA GLY A 126 5.20 -1.89 -15.27
C GLY A 126 5.48 -2.46 -16.67
N HIS A 127 5.74 -1.58 -17.62
CA HIS A 127 6.14 -2.00 -18.96
C HIS A 127 7.53 -2.68 -18.90
N ARG A 128 7.78 -3.64 -19.78
CA ARG A 128 9.08 -4.34 -19.87
C ARG A 128 10.26 -3.35 -19.90
N TRP A 129 10.09 -2.26 -20.63
CA TRP A 129 11.12 -1.21 -20.73
C TRP A 129 11.48 -0.59 -19.39
N ASP A 130 10.56 -0.42 -18.46
CA ASP A 130 10.84 0.17 -17.14
C ASP A 130 11.89 -0.64 -16.39
N TYR A 131 11.74 -1.95 -16.38
CA TYR A 131 12.63 -2.87 -15.69
C TYR A 131 13.96 -3.05 -16.41
N ASP A 132 13.92 -3.19 -17.74
CA ASP A 132 15.13 -3.29 -18.55
C ASP A 132 15.95 -2.00 -18.46
N HIS A 133 15.29 -0.84 -18.36
CA HIS A 133 15.95 0.43 -18.10
C HIS A 133 16.61 0.45 -16.71
N TRP A 134 15.93 -0.05 -15.67
CA TRP A 134 16.56 -0.15 -14.34
C TRP A 134 17.81 -1.04 -14.37
N ALA A 135 17.75 -2.18 -15.03
CA ALA A 135 18.93 -3.04 -15.22
C ALA A 135 20.05 -2.32 -15.96
N SER A 136 19.75 -1.54 -17.01
CA SER A 136 20.74 -0.76 -17.78
C SER A 136 21.44 0.33 -16.96
N LEU A 137 20.81 0.79 -15.87
CA LEU A 137 21.40 1.73 -14.92
C LEU A 137 22.34 1.05 -13.89
N GLY A 138 22.62 -0.25 -14.04
CA GLY A 138 23.50 -1.02 -13.18
C GLY A 138 22.80 -1.79 -12.06
N ASN A 139 21.46 -1.87 -12.07
CA ASN A 139 20.71 -2.70 -11.12
C ASN A 139 20.59 -4.12 -11.67
N GLU A 140 21.63 -4.92 -11.47
CA GLU A 140 21.65 -6.33 -11.88
C GLU A 140 20.53 -7.13 -11.21
N GLY A 141 19.87 -8.03 -11.96
CA GLY A 141 18.74 -8.83 -11.48
C GLY A 141 17.38 -8.13 -11.57
N TRP A 142 17.31 -6.93 -12.16
CA TRP A 142 16.08 -6.14 -12.30
C TRP A 142 15.53 -6.09 -13.72
N SER A 143 16.13 -6.77 -14.70
CA SER A 143 15.52 -6.86 -16.03
C SER A 143 14.15 -7.56 -15.98
N TYR A 144 13.29 -7.28 -16.94
CA TYR A 144 11.96 -7.86 -16.95
C TYR A 144 11.96 -9.39 -16.88
N ASP A 145 12.84 -10.03 -17.63
CA ASP A 145 12.92 -11.50 -17.66
C ASP A 145 13.39 -12.07 -16.32
N GLU A 146 14.25 -11.34 -15.60
CA GLU A 146 14.73 -11.76 -14.27
C GLU A 146 13.67 -11.58 -13.18
N ILE A 147 12.83 -10.54 -13.27
CA ILE A 147 11.80 -10.29 -12.25
C ILE A 147 10.48 -11.00 -12.55
N LEU A 148 10.21 -11.42 -13.79
CA LEU A 148 8.97 -12.09 -14.19
C LEU A 148 8.66 -13.31 -13.29
N LYS A 149 9.67 -14.06 -12.89
CA LYS A 149 9.54 -15.18 -11.95
C LYS A 149 8.93 -14.79 -10.60
N TYR A 150 9.16 -13.55 -10.13
CA TYR A 150 8.61 -13.06 -8.88
C TYR A 150 7.16 -12.60 -9.05
N PHE A 151 6.81 -12.00 -10.19
CA PHE A 151 5.42 -11.73 -10.53
C PHE A 151 4.62 -13.03 -10.56
N LYS A 152 5.09 -14.03 -11.29
CA LYS A 152 4.46 -15.37 -11.34
C LYS A 152 4.38 -16.04 -9.97
N LYS A 153 5.42 -15.94 -9.14
CA LYS A 153 5.43 -16.50 -7.78
C LYS A 153 4.38 -15.87 -6.86
N SER A 154 4.05 -14.60 -7.06
CA SER A 154 3.06 -13.90 -6.25
C SER A 154 1.63 -14.13 -6.71
N GLU A 155 1.42 -14.40 -7.99
CA GLU A 155 0.14 -14.39 -8.69
C GLU A 155 -0.55 -15.76 -8.67
N HIS A 156 -1.86 -15.72 -8.49
CA HIS A 156 -2.77 -16.76 -8.93
C HIS A 156 -3.77 -16.12 -9.89
N ASN A 157 -3.56 -16.31 -11.20
CA ASN A 157 -4.40 -15.74 -12.24
C ASN A 157 -5.55 -16.70 -12.59
N GLU A 158 -6.81 -16.23 -12.45
CA GLU A 158 -8.00 -17.02 -12.77
C GLU A 158 -8.29 -17.10 -14.29
N MET A 159 -7.65 -16.25 -15.10
CA MET A 159 -7.94 -16.11 -16.52
C MET A 159 -6.88 -16.74 -17.41
N PHE A 160 -5.62 -16.59 -17.05
CA PHE A 160 -4.49 -16.96 -17.89
C PHE A 160 -3.57 -17.95 -17.20
N ASP A 161 -3.10 -18.95 -17.96
CA ASP A 161 -2.10 -19.94 -17.52
C ASP A 161 -1.09 -20.10 -18.67
N ASP A 162 -0.16 -19.17 -18.76
CA ASP A 162 0.83 -19.06 -19.82
C ASP A 162 2.22 -18.69 -19.29
N GLU A 163 3.12 -18.32 -20.21
CA GLU A 163 4.48 -17.96 -19.84
C GLU A 163 4.60 -16.67 -19.02
N PHE A 164 3.60 -15.77 -19.06
CA PHE A 164 3.59 -14.51 -18.33
C PHE A 164 2.90 -14.60 -16.99
N HIS A 165 2.00 -15.55 -16.79
CA HIS A 165 1.13 -15.62 -15.62
C HIS A 165 1.52 -16.72 -14.64
N GLY A 166 1.17 -16.49 -13.37
CA GLY A 166 1.41 -17.42 -12.27
C GLY A 166 0.17 -18.15 -11.83
N GLN A 167 0.35 -19.41 -11.42
CA GLN A 167 -0.69 -20.23 -10.81
C GLN A 167 -0.30 -20.59 -9.38
N GLY A 168 -1.29 -20.55 -8.47
CA GLY A 168 -1.10 -20.96 -7.08
C GLY A 168 -0.37 -19.96 -6.17
N GLY A 169 -0.04 -18.77 -6.67
CA GLY A 169 0.49 -17.69 -5.82
C GLY A 169 -0.57 -17.14 -4.86
N PRO A 170 -0.15 -16.44 -3.80
CA PRO A 170 -1.09 -15.95 -2.78
C PRO A 170 -2.01 -14.82 -3.25
N LEU A 171 -1.54 -13.96 -4.17
CA LEU A 171 -2.29 -12.83 -4.68
C LEU A 171 -3.22 -13.28 -5.80
N ASN A 172 -4.52 -13.31 -5.53
CA ASN A 172 -5.51 -13.67 -6.52
C ASN A 172 -5.78 -12.53 -7.49
N VAL A 173 -5.74 -12.85 -8.78
CA VAL A 173 -6.03 -11.94 -9.89
C VAL A 173 -7.20 -12.52 -10.69
N SER A 174 -8.23 -11.72 -10.90
CA SER A 174 -9.45 -12.15 -11.55
C SER A 174 -9.97 -11.12 -12.54
N LYS A 175 -10.88 -11.54 -13.43
CA LYS A 175 -11.68 -10.64 -14.23
C LYS A 175 -12.59 -9.80 -13.34
N ILE A 176 -12.91 -8.56 -13.76
CA ILE A 176 -13.98 -7.79 -13.13
C ILE A 176 -15.30 -8.53 -13.25
N ARG A 177 -16.07 -8.58 -12.16
CA ARG A 177 -17.32 -9.35 -12.12
C ARG A 177 -18.50 -8.69 -12.81
N HIS A 178 -18.45 -7.36 -12.94
CA HIS A 178 -19.50 -6.59 -13.59
C HIS A 178 -18.91 -5.58 -14.55
N GLU A 179 -19.26 -5.73 -15.79
CA GLU A 179 -18.94 -4.82 -16.88
C GLU A 179 -20.21 -4.02 -17.19
N ASN A 180 -20.21 -2.72 -16.86
CA ASN A 180 -21.33 -1.85 -17.19
C ASN A 180 -21.36 -1.52 -18.68
N ASP A 181 -22.54 -1.27 -19.23
CA ASP A 181 -22.72 -1.09 -20.68
C ASP A 181 -21.96 0.13 -21.23
N PRO A 182 -21.91 1.31 -20.57
CA PRO A 182 -21.08 2.41 -21.08
C PRO A 182 -19.60 2.08 -21.21
N THR A 183 -19.05 1.25 -20.30
CA THR A 183 -17.64 0.83 -20.43
C THR A 183 -17.44 -0.17 -21.55
N LYS A 184 -18.40 -1.08 -21.78
CA LYS A 184 -18.35 -1.98 -22.94
C LYS A 184 -18.40 -1.20 -24.24
N ASP A 185 -19.32 -0.25 -24.36
CA ASP A 185 -19.44 0.60 -25.55
C ASP A 185 -18.15 1.40 -25.80
N PHE A 186 -17.53 1.91 -24.74
CA PHE A 186 -16.24 2.62 -24.83
C PHE A 186 -15.13 1.68 -25.35
N VAL A 187 -15.00 0.48 -24.78
CA VAL A 187 -13.99 -0.51 -25.22
C VAL A 187 -14.26 -0.93 -26.66
N GLU A 188 -15.52 -1.19 -27.04
CA GLU A 188 -15.88 -1.55 -28.41
C GLU A 188 -15.55 -0.41 -29.39
N ALA A 189 -15.93 0.81 -29.07
CA ALA A 189 -15.62 1.96 -29.92
C ALA A 189 -14.11 2.18 -30.06
N GLY A 190 -13.37 2.08 -28.96
CA GLY A 190 -11.91 2.21 -28.95
C GLY A 190 -11.20 1.10 -29.69
N SER A 191 -11.74 -0.11 -29.71
CA SER A 191 -11.18 -1.26 -30.45
C SER A 191 -11.25 -1.08 -31.96
N LYS A 192 -12.00 -0.09 -32.45
CA LYS A 192 -12.00 0.31 -33.87
C LYS A 192 -10.78 1.19 -34.22
N LEU A 193 -10.13 1.77 -33.26
CA LEU A 193 -8.98 2.69 -33.40
C LEU A 193 -7.68 2.09 -32.89
N TYR A 194 -7.77 1.27 -31.87
CA TYR A 194 -6.64 0.65 -31.16
C TYR A 194 -6.80 -0.87 -31.12
N LYS A 195 -5.69 -1.58 -30.97
CA LYS A 195 -5.71 -3.03 -30.77
C LYS A 195 -6.51 -3.37 -29.52
N HIS A 196 -7.47 -4.30 -29.65
CA HIS A 196 -8.10 -4.89 -28.45
C HIS A 196 -7.07 -5.72 -27.70
N ASN A 197 -6.97 -5.47 -26.38
CA ASN A 197 -6.05 -6.19 -25.53
C ASN A 197 -6.80 -6.70 -24.28
N GLU A 198 -6.85 -8.03 -24.14
CA GLU A 198 -7.47 -8.69 -23.00
C GLU A 198 -6.49 -8.89 -21.84
N ASP A 199 -5.19 -8.70 -22.11
CA ASP A 199 -4.12 -8.94 -21.14
C ASP A 199 -3.00 -7.89 -21.20
N PHE A 200 -3.06 -6.92 -20.31
CA PHE A 200 -2.03 -5.88 -20.17
C PHE A 200 -0.77 -6.36 -19.45
N ASN A 201 -0.72 -7.61 -18.99
CA ASN A 201 0.42 -8.21 -18.28
C ASN A 201 1.13 -9.31 -19.07
N GLY A 202 0.65 -9.57 -20.31
CA GLY A 202 1.22 -10.53 -21.24
C GLY A 202 2.37 -10.00 -22.08
N GLY A 203 2.51 -10.52 -23.30
CA GLY A 203 3.58 -10.15 -24.23
C GLY A 203 3.49 -8.74 -24.79
N GLU A 204 2.30 -8.14 -24.81
CA GLU A 204 2.05 -6.78 -25.26
C GLU A 204 1.20 -6.01 -24.25
N GLN A 205 1.60 -4.80 -23.93
CA GLN A 205 0.89 -3.96 -22.96
C GLN A 205 0.01 -2.89 -23.62
N GLU A 206 0.25 -2.56 -24.89
CA GLU A 206 -0.52 -1.55 -25.62
C GLU A 206 -1.88 -2.08 -26.05
N GLY A 207 -2.88 -1.19 -26.06
CA GLY A 207 -4.22 -1.50 -26.51
C GLY A 207 -5.33 -0.92 -25.66
N ILE A 208 -6.54 -1.40 -25.91
CA ILE A 208 -7.75 -1.06 -25.15
C ILE A 208 -8.45 -2.34 -24.69
N GLY A 209 -8.90 -2.37 -23.44
CA GLY A 209 -9.57 -3.52 -22.86
C GLY A 209 -9.92 -3.31 -21.39
N PHE A 210 -10.38 -4.36 -20.75
CA PHE A 210 -10.67 -4.36 -19.32
C PHE A 210 -9.46 -4.81 -18.52
N TYR A 211 -9.15 -4.09 -17.45
CA TYR A 211 -8.10 -4.51 -16.52
C TYR A 211 -8.54 -5.73 -15.70
N GLN A 212 -7.58 -6.58 -15.40
CA GLN A 212 -7.70 -7.56 -14.34
C GLN A 212 -7.64 -6.87 -12.98
N THR A 213 -8.15 -7.53 -11.95
CA THR A 213 -8.24 -6.96 -10.59
C THR A 213 -7.73 -7.93 -9.53
N THR A 214 -7.14 -7.36 -8.46
CA THR A 214 -6.75 -8.14 -7.27
C THR A 214 -7.97 -8.43 -6.40
N GLN A 215 -8.81 -9.35 -6.89
CA GLN A 215 -10.03 -9.79 -6.21
C GLN A 215 -10.08 -11.31 -6.11
N LYS A 216 -10.68 -11.81 -5.05
CA LYS A 216 -11.01 -13.22 -4.84
C LYS A 216 -12.45 -13.33 -4.33
N ASP A 217 -13.26 -14.16 -4.95
CA ASP A 217 -14.67 -14.37 -4.57
C ASP A 217 -15.47 -13.07 -4.44
N GLY A 218 -15.20 -12.06 -5.31
CA GLY A 218 -15.87 -10.77 -5.32
C GLY A 218 -15.49 -9.86 -4.17
N LYS A 219 -14.40 -10.14 -3.47
CA LYS A 219 -13.85 -9.31 -2.41
C LYS A 219 -12.42 -8.89 -2.77
N ARG A 220 -11.97 -7.77 -2.23
CA ARG A 220 -10.57 -7.34 -2.34
C ARG A 220 -9.62 -8.43 -1.83
N CYS A 221 -8.63 -8.78 -2.62
CA CYS A 221 -7.47 -9.56 -2.22
C CYS A 221 -6.30 -8.61 -1.92
N SER A 222 -6.34 -7.93 -0.76
CA SER A 222 -5.20 -7.11 -0.32
C SER A 222 -4.02 -8.00 0.04
N THR A 223 -2.82 -7.43 0.15
CA THR A 223 -1.63 -8.18 0.60
C THR A 223 -1.76 -8.66 2.04
N ALA A 224 -2.55 -7.98 2.89
CA ALA A 224 -2.91 -8.52 4.19
C ALA A 224 -3.70 -9.85 4.04
N LYS A 225 -4.70 -9.89 3.15
CA LYS A 225 -5.49 -11.11 2.89
C LYS A 225 -4.68 -12.21 2.20
N ALA A 226 -3.82 -11.82 1.26
CA ALA A 226 -3.01 -12.76 0.47
C ALA A 226 -1.88 -13.40 1.28
N TYR A 227 -1.21 -12.62 2.14
CA TYR A 227 0.03 -13.03 2.78
C TYR A 227 -0.05 -13.05 4.31
N LEU A 228 -0.54 -11.98 4.94
CA LEU A 228 -0.45 -11.84 6.39
C LEU A 228 -1.47 -12.74 7.11
N VAL A 229 -2.73 -12.70 6.69
CA VAL A 229 -3.81 -13.49 7.32
C VAL A 229 -3.49 -14.98 7.37
N PRO A 230 -2.98 -15.62 6.29
CA PRO A 230 -2.60 -17.04 6.35
C PRO A 230 -1.45 -17.38 7.30
N ALA A 231 -0.72 -16.37 7.79
CA ALA A 231 0.41 -16.54 8.69
C ALA A 231 0.11 -16.18 10.16
N LEU A 232 -1.07 -15.62 10.45
CA LEU A 232 -1.39 -15.11 11.80
C LEU A 232 -1.37 -16.17 12.90
N ASP A 233 -1.65 -17.43 12.56
CA ASP A 233 -1.64 -18.54 13.53
C ASP A 233 -0.22 -19.07 13.84
N ARG A 234 0.80 -18.53 13.21
CA ARG A 234 2.20 -18.94 13.46
C ARG A 234 2.68 -18.37 14.80
N PRO A 235 3.15 -19.22 15.73
CA PRO A 235 3.56 -18.77 17.07
C PRO A 235 4.81 -17.86 17.06
N ASN A 236 5.60 -17.91 15.99
CA ASN A 236 6.81 -17.11 15.77
C ASN A 236 6.57 -15.78 15.05
N LEU A 237 5.32 -15.46 14.69
CA LEU A 237 4.92 -14.16 14.10
C LEU A 237 4.16 -13.32 15.12
N THR A 238 4.65 -12.11 15.37
CA THR A 238 3.97 -11.09 16.18
C THR A 238 3.53 -9.95 15.27
N VAL A 239 2.26 -9.54 15.37
CA VAL A 239 1.73 -8.38 14.63
C VAL A 239 1.30 -7.32 15.62
N ILE A 240 1.89 -6.12 15.51
CA ILE A 240 1.56 -4.97 16.35
C ILE A 240 0.96 -3.89 15.43
N THR A 241 -0.25 -3.46 15.72
CA THR A 241 -0.94 -2.34 15.05
C THR A 241 -0.97 -1.12 15.96
N GLU A 242 -1.23 0.05 15.38
CA GLU A 242 -1.24 1.32 16.11
C GLU A 242 0.11 1.63 16.76
N ALA A 243 1.18 1.17 16.10
CA ALA A 243 2.56 1.29 16.54
C ALA A 243 3.35 2.12 15.50
N ASN A 244 3.43 3.41 15.75
CA ASN A 244 4.15 4.34 14.88
C ASN A 244 5.65 4.32 15.21
N VAL A 245 6.43 3.62 14.39
CA VAL A 245 7.89 3.57 14.57
C VAL A 245 8.48 4.93 14.19
N ASN A 246 9.14 5.56 15.15
CA ASN A 246 9.74 6.89 15.03
C ASN A 246 11.26 6.87 14.98
N LYS A 247 11.90 5.75 15.39
CA LYS A 247 13.36 5.66 15.43
C LYS A 247 13.85 4.22 15.28
N ILE A 248 14.94 4.04 14.50
CA ILE A 248 15.74 2.82 14.50
C ILE A 248 16.84 2.99 15.54
N LEU A 249 16.97 2.03 16.43
CA LEU A 249 18.03 1.99 17.42
C LEU A 249 19.27 1.37 16.76
N ILE A 250 20.36 2.13 16.74
CA ILE A 250 21.63 1.72 16.14
C ILE A 250 22.70 1.77 17.23
N ASP A 251 23.45 0.67 17.35
CA ASP A 251 24.62 0.56 18.20
C ASP A 251 25.75 -0.06 17.38
N ASP A 252 26.94 0.55 17.42
CA ASP A 252 28.12 0.14 16.65
C ASP A 252 27.81 -0.23 15.18
N GLN A 253 27.13 0.70 14.47
CA GLN A 253 26.70 0.55 13.06
C GLN A 253 25.74 -0.64 12.78
N LYS A 254 25.13 -1.21 13.80
CA LYS A 254 24.15 -2.29 13.69
C LYS A 254 22.79 -1.83 14.21
N ALA A 255 21.75 -2.14 13.47
CA ALA A 255 20.39 -1.96 13.96
C ALA A 255 20.10 -2.99 15.06
N THR A 256 19.79 -2.51 16.25
CA THR A 256 19.54 -3.34 17.45
C THR A 256 18.08 -3.39 17.85
N GLY A 257 17.24 -2.57 17.21
CA GLY A 257 15.82 -2.53 17.49
C GLY A 257 15.17 -1.27 16.93
N VAL A 258 13.96 -1.00 17.40
CA VAL A 258 13.17 0.17 17.05
C VAL A 258 12.52 0.77 18.31
N GLU A 259 12.32 2.08 18.26
CA GLU A 259 11.44 2.80 19.16
C GLU A 259 10.15 3.14 18.43
N TYR A 260 9.00 2.94 19.07
CA TYR A 260 7.70 3.29 18.50
C TYR A 260 6.82 3.95 19.53
N ILE A 261 5.82 4.69 19.05
CA ILE A 261 4.78 5.32 19.85
C ILE A 261 3.48 4.58 19.62
N ASP A 262 2.80 4.16 20.67
CA ASP A 262 1.51 3.48 20.60
C ASP A 262 0.32 4.45 20.43
N ALA A 263 -0.91 3.92 20.48
CA ALA A 263 -2.14 4.71 20.33
C ALA A 263 -2.36 5.70 21.50
N GLU A 264 -1.84 5.39 22.67
CA GLU A 264 -1.91 6.20 23.88
C GLU A 264 -0.85 7.30 23.93
N GLY A 265 0.11 7.29 22.98
CA GLY A 265 1.23 8.23 22.90
C GLY A 265 2.44 7.83 23.75
N GLU A 266 2.45 6.62 24.28
CA GLU A 266 3.55 6.10 25.08
C GLU A 266 4.67 5.53 24.20
N SER A 267 5.92 5.78 24.61
CA SER A 267 7.10 5.28 23.88
C SER A 267 7.52 3.90 24.36
N HIS A 268 7.76 3.00 23.42
CA HIS A 268 8.19 1.62 23.67
C HIS A 268 9.37 1.24 22.77
N ASN A 269 10.16 0.27 23.24
CA ASN A 269 11.27 -0.29 22.49
C ASN A 269 11.03 -1.77 22.17
N ILE A 270 11.42 -2.18 20.95
CA ILE A 270 11.49 -3.58 20.54
C ILE A 270 12.93 -3.86 20.13
N SER A 271 13.50 -4.94 20.67
CA SER A 271 14.85 -5.39 20.34
C SER A 271 14.84 -6.37 19.17
N ALA A 272 15.81 -6.22 18.28
CA ALA A 272 16.12 -7.14 17.18
C ALA A 272 17.53 -7.69 17.30
N VAL A 273 17.74 -8.98 16.95
CA VAL A 273 19.04 -9.63 17.11
C VAL A 273 20.06 -9.13 16.09
N SER A 274 19.66 -8.88 14.84
CA SER A 274 20.61 -8.47 13.79
C SER A 274 20.03 -7.84 12.53
N TYR A 275 18.72 -7.69 12.33
CA TYR A 275 18.20 -7.21 11.05
C TYR A 275 16.86 -6.51 11.16
N THR A 276 16.82 -5.24 10.70
CA THR A 276 15.58 -4.45 10.58
C THR A 276 15.35 -4.12 9.13
N HIS A 277 14.23 -4.57 8.56
CA HIS A 277 13.81 -4.19 7.22
C HIS A 277 12.96 -2.93 7.25
N LEU A 278 13.42 -1.92 6.51
CA LEU A 278 12.70 -0.67 6.30
C LEU A 278 12.00 -0.69 4.96
N ARG A 279 10.78 -0.23 4.92
CA ARG A 279 10.09 0.08 3.67
C ARG A 279 10.50 1.47 3.19
N ALA A 280 10.96 1.57 1.95
CA ALA A 280 11.73 2.73 1.46
C ALA A 280 10.95 4.04 1.29
N HIS A 281 9.62 4.07 1.35
CA HIS A 281 8.87 5.30 1.04
C HIS A 281 8.11 5.90 2.22
N GLU A 282 8.33 5.40 3.40
CA GLU A 282 7.68 5.90 4.62
C GLU A 282 8.63 6.75 5.47
N THR A 283 9.84 6.99 4.97
CA THR A 283 10.79 7.93 5.55
C THR A 283 10.76 9.22 4.75
N LEU A 284 9.99 10.16 5.19
CA LEU A 284 10.18 11.58 4.93
C LEU A 284 10.46 12.27 6.25
#